data_95bbae0c7b717a942d09b3e7615e0614
#
_entry.id   95bbae0c7b717a942d09b3e7615e0614
#
_cell.length_a   1.000
_cell.length_b   1.000
_cell.length_c   1.000
_cell.angle_alpha   90.00
_cell.angle_beta   90.00
_cell.angle_gamma   90.00
#
_symmetry.space_group_name_H-M   'P 1'
#
loop_
_entity.id
_entity.type
_entity.pdbx_description
1 polymer ?
#
loop_
_entity_poly.entity_id
_entity_poly.type
_entity_poly.pdbx_seq_one_letter_code
_entity_poly.pdbx_strand_id
1 'polypeptide(L)'
;MKQLFITITLILLSFTAYAQDTSSEATYPKLPTLNLQMADGSPLNTQDLLGQPYVLHFWATWCPYCKKLQPALQKIDDMGLKVIAVSFKEDNDATPAKALSERGYTFKTAVKADAIAQQLGIRGTPTTLFVNKEGNVIWLTNTSNPEDPNLHLNARTLLHSIPE
;
A
#
# COMPACT_ATOMS: atom_id res chain seq x y z
N MET A 1 -63.91 8.32 56.64
CA MET A 1 -63.34 7.20 55.85
C MET A 1 -62.79 7.81 54.56
N LYS A 2 -61.52 8.10 54.58
CA LYS A 2 -60.81 8.73 53.38
C LYS A 2 -60.01 7.65 52.71
N GLN A 3 -60.42 7.29 51.52
CA GLN A 3 -59.62 6.38 50.66
C GLN A 3 -58.47 7.16 50.01
N LEU A 4 -57.27 6.70 50.27
CA LEU A 4 -56.04 7.24 49.71
C LEU A 4 -55.71 6.49 48.38
N PHE A 5 -55.91 7.16 47.27
CA PHE A 5 -55.48 6.63 45.95
C PHE A 5 -53.99 6.86 45.79
N ILE A 6 -53.22 5.77 45.83
CA ILE A 6 -51.81 5.79 45.53
C ILE A 6 -51.67 5.56 43.97
N THR A 7 -51.42 6.63 43.25
CA THR A 7 -51.06 6.55 41.82
C THR A 7 -49.61 6.15 41.69
N ILE A 8 -49.37 4.92 41.28
CA ILE A 8 -48.05 4.43 40.92
C ILE A 8 -47.75 4.90 39.48
N THR A 9 -46.93 5.93 39.35
CA THR A 9 -46.43 6.39 38.06
C THR A 9 -45.28 5.48 37.64
N LEU A 10 -45.52 4.58 36.67
CA LEU A 10 -44.51 3.74 36.05
C LEU A 10 -43.65 4.60 35.12
N ILE A 11 -42.45 4.97 35.54
CA ILE A 11 -41.46 5.62 34.71
C ILE A 11 -40.79 4.54 33.87
N LEU A 12 -41.19 4.39 32.60
CA LEU A 12 -40.50 3.59 31.61
C LEU A 12 -39.19 4.30 31.22
N LEU A 13 -38.10 3.91 31.85
CA LEU A 13 -36.75 4.27 31.42
C LEU A 13 -36.45 3.57 30.08
N SER A 14 -36.65 4.28 29.01
CA SER A 14 -36.19 3.84 27.67
C SER A 14 -34.66 3.90 27.63
N PHE A 15 -34.02 2.77 27.91
CA PHE A 15 -32.60 2.60 27.61
C PHE A 15 -32.46 2.50 26.10
N THR A 16 -32.16 3.63 25.44
CA THR A 16 -31.60 3.60 24.10
C THR A 16 -30.19 3.06 24.22
N ALA A 17 -30.03 1.77 23.90
CA ALA A 17 -28.72 1.18 23.70
C ALA A 17 -28.07 1.85 22.47
N TYR A 18 -27.17 2.79 22.71
CA TYR A 18 -26.23 3.23 21.69
C TYR A 18 -25.32 2.03 21.42
N ALA A 19 -25.60 1.34 20.32
CA ALA A 19 -24.63 0.41 19.74
C ALA A 19 -23.42 1.24 19.32
N GLN A 20 -22.38 1.25 20.15
CA GLN A 20 -21.07 1.71 19.74
C GLN A 20 -20.58 0.70 18.73
N ASP A 21 -20.63 1.09 17.47
CA ASP A 21 -19.92 0.39 16.39
C ASP A 21 -18.42 0.50 16.66
N THR A 22 -17.90 -0.43 17.45
CA THR A 22 -16.47 -0.63 17.63
C THR A 22 -15.93 -1.43 16.45
N SER A 23 -16.12 -0.94 15.24
CA SER A 23 -15.24 -1.33 14.14
C SER A 23 -13.87 -0.74 14.50
N SER A 24 -13.01 -1.56 15.08
CA SER A 24 -11.59 -1.28 15.23
C SER A 24 -11.00 -1.19 13.83
N GLU A 25 -11.15 -0.02 13.21
CA GLU A 25 -10.54 0.29 11.93
C GLU A 25 -9.03 0.20 12.14
N ALA A 26 -8.41 -0.80 11.53
CA ALA A 26 -6.97 -0.98 11.62
C ALA A 26 -6.28 0.30 11.13
N THR A 27 -5.69 1.06 12.06
CA THR A 27 -5.01 2.31 11.74
C THR A 27 -3.67 1.99 11.11
N TYR A 28 -3.62 2.01 9.80
CA TYR A 28 -2.38 1.82 9.05
C TYR A 28 -1.58 3.14 8.96
N PRO A 29 -0.24 3.07 9.00
CA PRO A 29 0.60 4.26 8.88
C PRO A 29 0.42 4.94 7.52
N LYS A 30 0.24 6.26 7.55
CA LYS A 30 0.16 7.08 6.33
C LYS A 30 1.53 7.13 5.65
N LEU A 31 1.57 6.85 4.35
CA LEU A 31 2.77 7.10 3.55
C LEU A 31 2.97 8.63 3.43
N PRO A 32 4.16 9.16 3.74
CA PRO A 32 4.42 10.58 3.48
C PRO A 32 4.36 10.87 1.98
N THR A 33 4.10 12.12 1.63
CA THR A 33 4.14 12.55 0.23
C THR A 33 5.55 12.37 -0.35
N LEU A 34 5.64 11.62 -1.44
CA LEU A 34 6.89 11.35 -2.14
C LEU A 34 6.85 12.00 -3.53
N ASN A 35 7.96 12.64 -3.90
CA ASN A 35 8.19 13.14 -5.26
C ASN A 35 9.19 12.22 -5.95
N LEU A 36 8.71 11.34 -6.79
CA LEU A 36 9.52 10.36 -7.52
C LEU A 36 9.93 10.94 -8.87
N GLN A 37 11.20 10.75 -9.24
CA GLN A 37 11.68 10.98 -10.60
C GLN A 37 11.56 9.68 -11.38
N MET A 38 10.66 9.62 -12.35
CA MET A 38 10.51 8.44 -13.20
C MET A 38 11.69 8.34 -14.18
N ALA A 39 11.98 7.13 -14.65
CA ALA A 39 13.11 6.88 -15.56
C ALA A 39 12.95 7.55 -16.94
N ASP A 40 11.74 7.90 -17.34
CA ASP A 40 11.44 8.66 -18.55
C ASP A 40 11.59 10.19 -18.36
N GLY A 41 12.01 10.62 -17.17
CA GLY A 41 12.20 12.02 -16.79
C GLY A 41 10.95 12.71 -16.23
N SER A 42 9.78 12.07 -16.29
CA SER A 42 8.56 12.63 -15.72
C SER A 42 8.58 12.62 -14.18
N PRO A 43 7.97 13.62 -13.50
CA PRO A 43 7.73 13.55 -12.07
C PRO A 43 6.50 12.71 -11.77
N LEU A 44 6.50 12.01 -10.63
CA LEU A 44 5.34 11.34 -10.05
C LEU A 44 5.23 11.73 -8.57
N ASN A 45 4.15 12.40 -8.21
CA ASN A 45 3.82 12.68 -6.82
C ASN A 45 2.84 11.62 -6.29
N THR A 46 3.10 11.06 -5.11
CA THR A 46 2.20 10.05 -4.55
C THR A 46 0.83 10.59 -4.14
N GLN A 47 0.67 11.92 -4.02
CA GLN A 47 -0.66 12.55 -3.85
C GLN A 47 -1.55 12.37 -5.10
N ASP A 48 -0.95 12.30 -6.29
CA ASP A 48 -1.67 12.10 -7.55
C ASP A 48 -2.22 10.67 -7.69
N LEU A 49 -1.78 9.76 -6.81
CA LEU A 49 -2.24 8.37 -6.75
C LEU A 49 -3.38 8.16 -5.76
N LEU A 50 -3.74 9.17 -4.97
CA LEU A 50 -4.87 9.04 -4.03
C LEU A 50 -6.17 8.71 -4.79
N GLY A 51 -7.00 7.88 -4.18
CA GLY A 51 -8.21 7.33 -4.80
C GLY A 51 -7.98 5.99 -5.49
N GLN A 52 -6.73 5.59 -5.73
CA GLN A 52 -6.37 4.28 -6.29
C GLN A 52 -5.29 3.61 -5.44
N PRO A 53 -5.38 2.31 -5.17
CA PRO A 53 -4.32 1.58 -4.50
C PRO A 53 -3.15 1.33 -5.45
N TYR A 54 -1.96 1.17 -4.87
CA TYR A 54 -0.74 0.89 -5.64
C TYR A 54 0.31 0.15 -4.81
N VAL A 55 1.34 -0.33 -5.49
CA VAL A 55 2.49 -0.99 -4.88
C VAL A 55 3.75 -0.17 -5.16
N LEU A 56 4.56 0.10 -4.12
CA LEU A 56 5.93 0.61 -4.29
C LEU A 56 6.91 -0.52 -4.04
N HIS A 57 7.75 -0.83 -5.03
CA HIS A 57 8.78 -1.86 -4.94
C HIS A 57 10.17 -1.25 -4.97
N PHE A 58 10.82 -1.16 -3.83
CA PHE A 58 12.20 -0.68 -3.69
C PHE A 58 13.18 -1.77 -4.10
N TRP A 59 13.99 -1.47 -5.11
CA TRP A 59 14.86 -2.44 -5.75
C TRP A 59 16.16 -1.83 -6.29
N ALA A 60 17.05 -2.67 -6.81
CA ALA A 60 18.21 -2.24 -7.58
C ALA A 60 18.50 -3.24 -8.72
N THR A 61 19.17 -2.77 -9.77
CA THR A 61 19.51 -3.58 -10.94
C THR A 61 20.38 -4.79 -10.60
N TRP A 62 21.29 -4.63 -9.65
CA TRP A 62 22.22 -5.64 -9.15
C TRP A 62 21.59 -6.61 -8.13
N CYS A 63 20.35 -6.38 -7.66
CA CYS A 63 19.70 -7.17 -6.61
C CYS A 63 19.12 -8.50 -7.14
N PRO A 64 19.70 -9.67 -6.83
CA PRO A 64 19.22 -10.96 -7.34
C PRO A 64 17.86 -11.36 -6.73
N TYR A 65 17.61 -11.00 -5.47
CA TYR A 65 16.36 -11.24 -4.77
C TYR A 65 15.20 -10.42 -5.36
N CYS A 66 15.48 -9.18 -5.81
CA CYS A 66 14.51 -8.36 -6.53
C CYS A 66 14.14 -9.00 -7.87
N LYS A 67 15.15 -9.45 -8.62
CA LYS A 67 14.95 -10.16 -9.88
C LYS A 67 14.06 -11.39 -9.71
N LYS A 68 14.24 -12.13 -8.61
CA LYS A 68 13.41 -13.31 -8.29
C LYS A 68 11.96 -12.94 -8.02
N LEU A 69 11.69 -11.80 -7.37
CA LEU A 69 10.34 -11.34 -7.00
C LEU A 69 9.58 -10.70 -8.17
N GLN A 70 10.26 -10.06 -9.11
CA GLN A 70 9.67 -9.27 -10.20
C GLN A 70 8.59 -9.98 -11.03
N PRO A 71 8.67 -11.32 -11.32
CA PRO A 71 7.58 -12.02 -12.01
C PRO A 71 6.24 -11.96 -11.25
N ALA A 72 6.27 -12.04 -9.93
CA ALA A 72 5.06 -11.93 -9.12
C ALA A 72 4.51 -10.49 -9.12
N LEU A 73 5.39 -9.49 -9.11
CA LEU A 73 4.99 -8.09 -9.22
C LEU A 73 4.37 -7.78 -10.59
N GLN A 74 4.90 -8.37 -11.69
CA GLN A 74 4.27 -8.23 -13.00
C GLN A 74 2.86 -8.81 -13.01
N LYS A 75 2.65 -10.00 -12.43
CA LYS A 75 1.32 -10.58 -12.30
C LYS A 75 0.35 -9.66 -11.52
N ILE A 76 0.85 -8.99 -10.50
CA ILE A 76 0.06 -8.03 -9.70
C ILE A 76 -0.29 -6.80 -10.55
N ASP A 77 0.65 -6.27 -11.32
CA ASP A 77 0.41 -5.16 -12.26
C ASP A 77 -0.60 -5.55 -13.34
N ASP A 78 -0.48 -6.75 -13.91
CA ASP A 78 -1.40 -7.31 -14.90
C ASP A 78 -2.84 -7.51 -14.35
N MET A 79 -2.99 -7.69 -13.03
CA MET A 79 -4.29 -7.74 -12.36
C MET A 79 -4.95 -6.36 -12.23
N GLY A 80 -4.24 -5.28 -12.60
CA GLY A 80 -4.73 -3.89 -12.50
C GLY A 80 -4.30 -3.14 -11.23
N LEU A 81 -3.54 -3.76 -10.33
CA LEU A 81 -2.94 -3.05 -9.20
C LEU A 81 -1.60 -2.45 -9.62
N LYS A 82 -1.59 -1.13 -9.85
CA LYS A 82 -0.40 -0.42 -10.33
C LYS A 82 0.84 -0.73 -9.50
N VAL A 83 1.89 -1.23 -10.13
CA VAL A 83 3.21 -1.40 -9.52
C VAL A 83 4.15 -0.28 -9.99
N ILE A 84 4.78 0.39 -9.03
CA ILE A 84 5.82 1.39 -9.27
C ILE A 84 7.10 0.88 -8.62
N ALA A 85 8.08 0.54 -9.45
CA ALA A 85 9.40 0.20 -8.95
C ALA A 85 10.13 1.50 -8.56
N VAL A 86 10.94 1.44 -7.50
CA VAL A 86 11.67 2.58 -6.97
C VAL A 86 13.13 2.16 -6.80
N SER A 87 13.97 2.58 -7.75
CA SER A 87 15.36 2.16 -7.81
C SER A 87 16.24 3.08 -6.97
N PHE A 88 17.06 2.48 -6.09
CA PHE A 88 18.02 3.18 -5.23
C PHE A 88 19.27 2.33 -4.98
N LYS A 89 20.36 2.95 -4.53
CA LYS A 89 21.68 2.33 -4.34
C LYS A 89 22.20 1.68 -5.62
N GLU A 90 21.97 2.34 -6.72
CA GLU A 90 22.45 1.90 -8.03
C GLU A 90 23.89 2.30 -8.27
N ASP A 91 24.59 1.54 -9.10
CA ASP A 91 25.87 1.97 -9.69
C ASP A 91 25.65 3.12 -10.67
N ASN A 92 26.69 3.91 -10.93
CA ASN A 92 26.60 5.16 -11.73
C ASN A 92 26.13 4.93 -13.18
N ASP A 93 26.40 3.76 -13.75
CA ASP A 93 26.05 3.35 -15.11
C ASP A 93 24.76 2.52 -15.19
N ALA A 94 24.08 2.32 -14.08
CA ALA A 94 22.86 1.53 -14.01
C ALA A 94 21.73 2.15 -14.86
N THR A 95 21.00 1.29 -15.54
CA THR A 95 19.87 1.65 -16.39
C THR A 95 18.61 0.87 -15.96
N PRO A 96 17.95 1.28 -14.84
CA PRO A 96 16.88 0.49 -14.25
C PRO A 96 15.70 0.22 -15.20
N ALA A 97 15.26 1.21 -15.97
CA ALA A 97 14.17 1.01 -16.94
C ALA A 97 14.52 -0.01 -18.02
N LYS A 98 15.75 0.04 -18.53
CA LYS A 98 16.24 -0.93 -19.50
C LYS A 98 16.31 -2.33 -18.90
N ALA A 99 16.79 -2.45 -17.65
CA ALA A 99 16.86 -3.73 -16.96
C ALA A 99 15.48 -4.37 -16.76
N LEU A 100 14.42 -3.60 -16.49
CA LEU A 100 13.04 -4.11 -16.41
C LEU A 100 12.52 -4.52 -17.80
N SER A 101 12.69 -3.69 -18.82
CA SER A 101 12.20 -3.98 -20.17
C SER A 101 12.89 -5.20 -20.79
N GLU A 102 14.18 -5.39 -20.58
CA GLU A 102 14.92 -6.58 -21.04
C GLU A 102 14.46 -7.88 -20.37
N ARG A 103 13.86 -7.76 -19.16
CA ARG A 103 13.24 -8.87 -18.44
C ARG A 103 11.76 -9.07 -18.82
N GLY A 104 11.22 -8.24 -19.71
CA GLY A 104 9.84 -8.31 -20.20
C GLY A 104 8.80 -7.69 -19.24
N TYR A 105 9.21 -6.83 -18.31
CA TYR A 105 8.28 -6.18 -17.39
C TYR A 105 7.80 -4.84 -17.93
N THR A 106 6.51 -4.52 -17.66
CA THR A 106 5.83 -3.32 -18.15
C THR A 106 5.64 -2.24 -17.07
N PHE A 107 5.71 -2.62 -15.79
CA PHE A 107 5.62 -1.65 -14.70
C PHE A 107 6.81 -0.67 -14.73
N LYS A 108 6.50 0.60 -14.41
CA LYS A 108 7.47 1.70 -14.50
C LYS A 108 8.39 1.74 -13.27
N THR A 109 9.56 2.35 -13.45
CA THR A 109 10.50 2.58 -12.35
C THR A 109 10.83 4.05 -12.18
N ALA A 110 10.85 4.50 -10.93
CA ALA A 110 11.52 5.71 -10.51
C ALA A 110 13.01 5.42 -10.31
N VAL A 111 13.83 6.45 -10.43
CA VAL A 111 15.30 6.39 -10.33
C VAL A 111 15.82 7.41 -9.32
N LYS A 112 17.09 7.25 -8.91
CA LYS A 112 17.76 8.18 -7.95
C LYS A 112 16.99 8.35 -6.65
N ALA A 113 16.38 7.28 -6.14
CA ALA A 113 15.47 7.35 -5.01
C ALA A 113 16.15 7.14 -3.64
N ASP A 114 17.46 7.39 -3.52
CA ASP A 114 18.22 7.19 -2.27
C ASP A 114 17.68 8.03 -1.12
N ALA A 115 17.40 9.31 -1.37
CA ALA A 115 16.83 10.21 -0.37
C ALA A 115 15.42 9.76 0.07
N ILE A 116 14.62 9.24 -0.86
CA ILE A 116 13.28 8.72 -0.58
C ILE A 116 13.36 7.43 0.26
N ALA A 117 14.25 6.51 -0.10
CA ALA A 117 14.49 5.31 0.67
C ALA A 117 14.95 5.65 2.11
N GLN A 118 15.83 6.64 2.25
CA GLN A 118 16.28 7.14 3.55
C GLN A 118 15.13 7.76 4.35
N GLN A 119 14.30 8.61 3.73
CA GLN A 119 13.13 9.24 4.36
C GLN A 119 12.16 8.19 4.93
N LEU A 120 11.99 7.07 4.22
CA LEU A 120 11.11 5.97 4.63
C LEU A 120 11.80 4.95 5.56
N GLY A 121 13.08 5.14 5.89
CA GLY A 121 13.85 4.19 6.69
C GLY A 121 14.13 2.86 5.97
N ILE A 122 14.00 2.82 4.65
CA ILE A 122 14.26 1.63 3.83
C ILE A 122 15.77 1.45 3.65
N ARG A 123 16.29 0.34 4.15
CA ARG A 123 17.73 0.08 4.20
C ARG A 123 18.22 -0.97 3.20
N GLY A 124 17.31 -1.78 2.68
CA GLY A 124 17.66 -2.93 1.82
C GLY A 124 16.61 -3.23 0.76
N THR A 125 17.01 -4.09 -0.17
CA THR A 125 16.19 -4.58 -1.28
C THR A 125 16.08 -6.10 -1.26
N PRO A 126 14.94 -6.67 -1.65
CA PRO A 126 13.69 -5.98 -1.97
C PRO A 126 13.00 -5.44 -0.73
N THR A 127 12.30 -4.32 -0.85
CA THR A 127 11.28 -3.86 0.11
C THR A 127 10.05 -3.46 -0.69
N THR A 128 8.89 -4.01 -0.35
CA THR A 128 7.65 -3.79 -1.10
C THR A 128 6.56 -3.30 -0.15
N LEU A 129 5.92 -2.18 -0.50
CA LEU A 129 4.84 -1.56 0.24
C LEU A 129 3.55 -1.67 -0.58
N PHE A 130 2.49 -2.13 0.06
CA PHE A 130 1.14 -2.14 -0.48
C PHE A 130 0.38 -0.96 0.12
N VAL A 131 -0.07 -0.06 -0.72
CA VAL A 131 -0.66 1.23 -0.31
C VAL A 131 -2.10 1.27 -0.77
N ASN A 132 -3.02 1.60 0.15
CA ASN A 132 -4.44 1.70 -0.15
C ASN A 132 -4.79 3.04 -0.82
N LYS A 133 -6.02 3.20 -1.27
CA LYS A 133 -6.52 4.40 -1.96
C LYS A 133 -6.47 5.68 -1.11
N GLU A 134 -6.44 5.54 0.21
CA GLU A 134 -6.26 6.65 1.15
C GLU A 134 -4.77 7.02 1.34
N GLY A 135 -3.83 6.25 0.77
CA GLY A 135 -2.39 6.45 0.89
C GLY A 135 -1.80 5.88 2.19
N ASN A 136 -2.44 4.90 2.80
CA ASN A 136 -1.91 4.20 3.97
C ASN A 136 -1.20 2.92 3.56
N VAL A 137 -0.08 2.62 4.21
CA VAL A 137 0.68 1.38 3.98
C VAL A 137 -0.01 0.26 4.75
N ILE A 138 -0.75 -0.61 4.05
CA ILE A 138 -1.47 -1.73 4.67
C ILE A 138 -0.58 -2.96 4.89
N TRP A 139 0.48 -3.08 4.10
CA TRP A 139 1.45 -4.16 4.24
C TRP A 139 2.81 -3.75 3.71
N LEU A 140 3.85 -4.10 4.46
CA LEU A 140 5.25 -3.95 4.09
C LEU A 140 5.91 -5.32 4.18
N THR A 141 6.68 -5.70 3.16
CA THR A 141 7.40 -6.97 3.14
C THR A 141 8.78 -6.84 2.51
N ASN A 142 9.69 -7.68 2.96
CA ASN A 142 11.01 -7.88 2.36
C ASN A 142 11.13 -9.26 1.71
N THR A 143 10.00 -9.92 1.46
CA THR A 143 10.00 -11.25 0.82
C THR A 143 10.68 -11.20 -0.55
N SER A 144 11.43 -12.21 -0.85
CA SER A 144 11.97 -12.49 -2.20
C SER A 144 11.32 -13.72 -2.81
N ASN A 145 10.35 -14.32 -2.10
CA ASN A 145 9.64 -15.49 -2.58
C ASN A 145 8.48 -15.05 -3.51
N PRO A 146 8.52 -15.34 -4.83
CA PRO A 146 7.45 -14.98 -5.75
C PRO A 146 6.14 -15.75 -5.49
N GLU A 147 6.22 -16.88 -4.77
CA GLU A 147 5.08 -17.72 -4.42
C GLU A 147 4.53 -17.40 -3.00
N ASP A 148 4.95 -16.28 -2.39
CA ASP A 148 4.40 -15.87 -1.11
C ASP A 148 2.90 -15.57 -1.28
N PRO A 149 1.99 -16.31 -0.60
CA PRO A 149 0.56 -16.16 -0.77
C PRO A 149 0.05 -14.78 -0.38
N ASN A 150 0.76 -14.07 0.52
CA ASN A 150 0.39 -12.74 0.96
C ASN A 150 0.55 -11.68 -0.14
N LEU A 151 1.41 -11.89 -1.14
CA LEU A 151 1.55 -10.98 -2.29
C LEU A 151 0.21 -10.84 -3.02
N HIS A 152 -0.36 -11.96 -3.46
CA HIS A 152 -1.62 -11.98 -4.19
C HIS A 152 -2.84 -11.69 -3.29
N LEU A 153 -2.78 -12.12 -2.01
CA LEU A 153 -3.85 -11.84 -1.07
C LEU A 153 -4.00 -10.32 -0.85
N ASN A 154 -2.91 -9.62 -0.53
CA ASN A 154 -2.95 -8.18 -0.32
C ASN A 154 -3.29 -7.41 -1.60
N ALA A 155 -2.80 -7.88 -2.76
CA ALA A 155 -3.17 -7.28 -4.05
C ALA A 155 -4.68 -7.36 -4.31
N ARG A 156 -5.29 -8.52 -4.11
CA ARG A 156 -6.75 -8.70 -4.26
C ARG A 156 -7.54 -7.87 -3.27
N THR A 157 -7.12 -7.84 -2.01
CA THR A 157 -7.75 -7.03 -0.96
C THR A 157 -7.80 -5.55 -1.37
N LEU A 158 -6.71 -5.02 -1.91
CA LEU A 158 -6.64 -3.64 -2.38
C LEU A 158 -7.55 -3.40 -3.59
N LEU A 159 -7.57 -4.31 -4.56
CA LEU A 159 -8.42 -4.19 -5.75
C LEU A 159 -9.92 -4.23 -5.40
N HIS A 160 -10.34 -5.08 -4.46
CA HIS A 160 -11.74 -5.17 -4.03
C HIS A 160 -12.18 -3.98 -3.14
N SER A 161 -11.25 -3.16 -2.65
CA SER A 161 -11.56 -1.94 -1.89
C SER A 161 -11.92 -0.73 -2.77
N ILE A 162 -11.85 -0.88 -4.10
CA ILE A 162 -12.26 0.15 -5.07
C ILE A 162 -13.76 -0.04 -5.28
N PRO A 163 -14.62 0.94 -4.95
CA PRO A 163 -16.03 0.89 -5.32
C PRO A 163 -16.17 0.94 -6.86
N GLU A 164 -17.09 0.14 -7.40
CA GLU A 164 -17.49 0.19 -8.82
C GLU A 164 -18.07 1.54 -9.22
#